data_2cff8d2ed4181259abad2ab07b8fd2b5
#
_entry.id   2cff8d2ed4181259abad2ab07b8fd2b5
#
_cell.length_a   1.000
_cell.length_b   1.000
_cell.length_c   1.000
_cell.angle_alpha   90.00
_cell.angle_beta   90.00
_cell.angle_gamma   90.00
#
_symmetry.space_group_name_H-M   'P 1'
#
loop_
_entity.id
_entity.type
_entity.pdbx_description
1 polymer ?
#
loop_
_entity_poly.entity_id
_entity_poly.type
_entity_poly.pdbx_seq_one_letter_code
_entity_poly.pdbx_strand_id
1 'polypeptide(L)'
;MDKKPLIEIKDLVKKFGSFTALNGVSLDVYPGEVHALLGDNGAGKSTLIKILSGAHQPDSGHIYFEGNKVKFKSTKEAMNLGIETIYQYSALIPEMSIARNIFIGREQTQYNVGNFGLMKTKTMQDDAMKALTDVELHLRSPDTPVNQLSGGERQGVVIARAMYFKSKVLILDEPTNHLSVKETNKVLRFVEGLKSQGVTSIFITHNLSHVYPIADHLCVMARGEKIADLDKKDTTIDHLTDLLVNG
;
A
#
# COMPACT_ATOMS: atom_id res chain seq x y z
N MET A 1 -18.15 17.37 12.92
CA MET A 1 -17.08 16.76 13.74
C MET A 1 -15.86 16.66 12.86
N ASP A 2 -14.78 17.30 13.25
CA ASP A 2 -13.53 17.20 12.48
C ASP A 2 -13.06 15.75 12.51
N LYS A 3 -12.91 15.16 11.33
CA LYS A 3 -12.48 13.78 11.15
C LYS A 3 -10.99 13.71 11.53
N LYS A 4 -10.65 12.87 12.52
CA LYS A 4 -9.24 12.71 12.91
C LYS A 4 -8.50 11.87 11.88
N PRO A 5 -7.30 12.28 11.43
CA PRO A 5 -6.51 11.48 10.51
C PRO A 5 -6.04 10.18 11.15
N LEU A 6 -5.98 9.12 10.36
CA LEU A 6 -5.38 7.84 10.71
C LEU A 6 -3.85 7.93 10.65
N ILE A 7 -3.33 8.60 9.61
CA ILE A 7 -1.92 8.97 9.48
C ILE A 7 -1.86 10.49 9.34
N GLU A 8 -1.00 11.12 10.14
CA GLU A 8 -0.67 12.54 10.02
C GLU A 8 0.83 12.66 9.82
N ILE A 9 1.24 13.31 8.73
CA ILE A 9 2.63 13.58 8.37
C ILE A 9 2.87 15.07 8.51
N LYS A 10 3.94 15.47 9.22
CA LYS A 10 4.30 16.86 9.44
C LYS A 10 5.74 17.13 9.02
N ASP A 11 5.91 18.05 8.07
CA ASP A 11 7.17 18.63 7.63
C ASP A 11 8.28 17.60 7.34
N LEU A 12 7.88 16.50 6.63
CA LEU A 12 8.75 15.37 6.38
C LEU A 12 9.84 15.71 5.37
N VAL A 13 11.09 15.55 5.78
CA VAL A 13 12.27 15.78 4.92
C VAL A 13 13.04 14.48 4.75
N LYS A 14 13.48 14.22 3.51
CA LYS A 14 14.40 13.12 3.21
C LYS A 14 15.43 13.55 2.17
N LYS A 15 16.71 13.31 2.50
CA LYS A 15 17.84 13.59 1.62
C LYS A 15 18.63 12.32 1.33
N PHE A 16 19.17 12.23 0.14
CA PHE A 16 20.12 11.20 -0.30
C PHE A 16 21.38 11.92 -0.81
N GLY A 17 22.38 12.04 0.04
CA GLY A 17 23.54 12.89 -0.24
C GLY A 17 23.12 14.35 -0.43
N SER A 18 23.43 14.94 -1.59
CA SER A 18 23.04 16.31 -1.95
C SER A 18 21.61 16.42 -2.51
N PHE A 19 20.97 15.31 -2.84
CA PHE A 19 19.62 15.29 -3.42
C PHE A 19 18.55 15.29 -2.33
N THR A 20 17.63 16.26 -2.35
CA THR A 20 16.46 16.32 -1.46
C THR A 20 15.28 15.65 -2.15
N ALA A 21 14.91 14.46 -1.67
CA ALA A 21 13.81 13.66 -2.22
C ALA A 21 12.45 14.04 -1.64
N LEU A 22 12.41 14.52 -0.39
CA LEU A 22 11.22 15.12 0.23
C LEU A 22 11.65 16.41 0.93
N ASN A 23 10.87 17.47 0.73
CA ASN A 23 11.17 18.81 1.23
C ASN A 23 9.98 19.39 1.99
N GLY A 24 9.81 18.98 3.27
CA GLY A 24 8.76 19.51 4.13
C GLY A 24 7.36 19.00 3.80
N VAL A 25 7.22 17.73 3.36
CA VAL A 25 5.91 17.16 3.01
C VAL A 25 5.04 16.98 4.25
N SER A 26 3.83 17.56 4.20
CA SER A 26 2.79 17.39 5.22
C SER A 26 1.52 16.85 4.56
N LEU A 27 0.93 15.77 5.10
CA LEU A 27 -0.21 15.07 4.53
C LEU A 27 -1.03 14.38 5.62
N ASP A 28 -2.35 14.48 5.52
CA ASP A 28 -3.30 13.76 6.37
C ASP A 28 -3.99 12.65 5.57
N VAL A 29 -4.05 11.45 6.16
CA VAL A 29 -4.75 10.28 5.58
C VAL A 29 -5.87 9.87 6.53
N TYR A 30 -7.10 9.86 6.04
CA TYR A 30 -8.28 9.61 6.86
C TYR A 30 -8.73 8.15 6.82
N PRO A 31 -9.31 7.63 7.92
CA PRO A 31 -9.69 6.23 8.01
C PRO A 31 -10.83 5.87 7.05
N GLY A 32 -10.70 4.71 6.39
CA GLY A 32 -11.71 4.17 5.48
C GLY A 32 -11.87 4.94 4.18
N GLU A 33 -10.86 5.71 3.76
CA GLU A 33 -10.84 6.45 2.51
C GLU A 33 -9.77 5.94 1.54
N VAL A 34 -9.95 6.26 0.26
CA VAL A 34 -8.95 6.06 -0.78
C VAL A 34 -8.26 7.39 -1.04
N HIS A 35 -7.00 7.48 -0.64
CA HIS A 35 -6.12 8.63 -0.88
C HIS A 35 -5.27 8.37 -2.12
N ALA A 36 -5.49 9.11 -3.19
CA ALA A 36 -4.63 9.07 -4.37
C ALA A 36 -3.38 9.92 -4.15
N LEU A 37 -2.19 9.34 -4.34
CA LEU A 37 -0.92 10.04 -4.34
C LEU A 37 -0.42 10.15 -5.77
N LEU A 38 -0.52 11.33 -6.34
CA LEU A 38 -0.27 11.65 -7.73
C LEU A 38 1.06 12.40 -7.90
N GLY A 39 1.64 12.34 -9.08
CA GLY A 39 2.85 13.07 -9.44
C GLY A 39 3.70 12.30 -10.43
N ASP A 40 4.61 13.00 -11.10
CA ASP A 40 5.52 12.40 -12.07
C ASP A 40 6.61 11.53 -11.43
N ASN A 41 7.38 10.87 -12.26
CA ASN A 41 8.57 10.15 -11.83
C ASN A 41 9.57 11.14 -11.21
N GLY A 42 10.08 10.79 -10.02
CA GLY A 42 10.97 11.70 -9.27
C GLY A 42 10.24 12.70 -8.35
N ALA A 43 8.91 12.76 -8.34
CA ALA A 43 8.14 13.66 -7.45
C ALA A 43 8.29 13.37 -5.94
N GLY A 44 8.92 12.25 -5.55
CA GLY A 44 9.13 11.88 -4.15
C GLY A 44 8.15 10.82 -3.62
N LYS A 45 7.15 10.40 -4.39
CA LYS A 45 6.11 9.44 -3.98
C LYS A 45 6.69 8.15 -3.39
N SER A 46 7.58 7.47 -4.11
CA SER A 46 8.19 6.21 -3.64
C SER A 46 9.06 6.41 -2.39
N THR A 47 9.66 7.59 -2.20
CA THR A 47 10.40 7.92 -0.98
C THR A 47 9.44 8.05 0.21
N LEU A 48 8.32 8.75 0.03
CA LEU A 48 7.28 8.90 1.04
C LEU A 48 6.74 7.54 1.48
N ILE A 49 6.41 6.66 0.53
CA ILE A 49 5.94 5.31 0.82
C ILE A 49 6.98 4.49 1.58
N LYS A 50 8.24 4.54 1.16
CA LYS A 50 9.33 3.82 1.84
C LYS A 50 9.52 4.27 3.28
N ILE A 51 9.20 5.53 3.59
CA ILE A 51 9.20 6.02 4.96
C ILE A 51 7.99 5.51 5.72
N LEU A 52 6.78 5.57 5.14
CA LEU A 52 5.56 5.06 5.76
C LEU A 52 5.61 3.54 5.99
N SER A 53 6.22 2.80 5.08
CA SER A 53 6.45 1.35 5.23
C SER A 53 7.59 0.98 6.18
N GLY A 54 8.33 1.97 6.73
CA GLY A 54 9.48 1.71 7.60
C GLY A 54 10.75 1.24 6.89
N ALA A 55 10.79 1.25 5.54
CA ALA A 55 11.99 0.89 4.77
C ALA A 55 13.05 2.00 4.79
N HIS A 56 12.63 3.26 4.96
CA HIS A 56 13.52 4.40 5.12
C HIS A 56 13.18 5.21 6.37
N GLN A 57 14.18 5.90 6.92
CA GLN A 57 14.00 6.87 7.99
C GLN A 57 13.96 8.28 7.39
N PRO A 58 13.06 9.17 7.85
CA PRO A 58 13.13 10.58 7.52
C PRO A 58 14.34 11.23 8.21
N ASP A 59 14.86 12.29 7.63
CA ASP A 59 15.93 13.08 8.23
C ASP A 59 15.36 14.11 9.22
N SER A 60 14.15 14.64 8.94
CA SER A 60 13.39 15.49 9.89
C SER A 60 11.89 15.34 9.62
N GLY A 61 11.08 15.98 10.47
CA GLY A 61 9.63 15.88 10.46
C GLY A 61 9.10 14.76 11.34
N HIS A 62 7.79 14.57 11.34
CA HIS A 62 7.10 13.66 12.24
C HIS A 62 5.99 12.91 11.54
N ILE A 63 5.76 11.67 11.98
CA ILE A 63 4.63 10.84 11.57
C ILE A 63 3.84 10.49 12.83
N TYR A 64 2.52 10.61 12.73
CA TYR A 64 1.59 10.14 13.75
C TYR A 64 0.69 9.07 13.13
N PHE A 65 0.45 8.02 13.89
CA PHE A 65 -0.47 6.95 13.55
C PHE A 65 -1.52 6.82 14.65
N GLU A 66 -2.79 6.98 14.33
CA GLU A 66 -3.90 7.04 15.32
C GLU A 66 -3.61 8.08 16.44
N GLY A 67 -3.04 9.23 16.07
CA GLY A 67 -2.69 10.31 16.98
C GLY A 67 -1.41 10.08 17.80
N ASN A 68 -0.78 8.92 17.73
CA ASN A 68 0.46 8.62 18.43
C ASN A 68 1.67 8.86 17.53
N LYS A 69 2.67 9.58 18.03
CA LYS A 69 3.92 9.79 17.30
C LYS A 69 4.64 8.47 17.12
N VAL A 70 4.97 8.13 15.87
CA VAL A 70 5.66 6.90 15.51
C VAL A 70 6.97 7.18 14.79
N LYS A 71 7.92 6.26 14.96
CA LYS A 71 9.17 6.23 14.21
C LYS A 71 9.48 4.77 13.89
N PHE A 72 9.24 4.37 12.66
CA PHE A 72 9.47 2.98 12.23
C PHE A 72 10.97 2.73 12.10
N LYS A 73 11.48 1.75 12.81
CA LYS A 73 12.89 1.30 12.68
C LYS A 73 13.04 0.20 11.61
N SER A 74 11.93 -0.40 11.22
CA SER A 74 11.89 -1.49 10.23
C SER A 74 10.49 -1.60 9.61
N THR A 75 10.41 -2.28 8.47
CA THR A 75 9.13 -2.61 7.83
C THR A 75 8.23 -3.47 8.73
N LYS A 76 8.83 -4.33 9.57
CA LYS A 76 8.09 -5.16 10.53
C LYS A 76 7.32 -4.32 11.55
N GLU A 77 7.88 -3.19 11.99
CA GLU A 77 7.18 -2.29 12.92
C GLU A 77 5.97 -1.62 12.26
N ALA A 78 6.09 -1.15 11.01
CA ALA A 78 4.97 -0.60 10.25
C ALA A 78 3.87 -1.66 10.03
N MET A 79 4.26 -2.86 9.63
CA MET A 79 3.35 -4.00 9.45
C MET A 79 2.64 -4.38 10.75
N ASN A 80 3.30 -4.32 11.91
CA ASN A 80 2.69 -4.62 13.20
C ASN A 80 1.63 -3.59 13.63
N LEU A 81 1.73 -2.34 13.13
CA LEU A 81 0.70 -1.32 13.30
C LEU A 81 -0.45 -1.45 12.29
N GLY A 82 -0.34 -2.36 11.32
CA GLY A 82 -1.34 -2.60 10.28
C GLY A 82 -1.11 -1.79 9.00
N ILE A 83 0.12 -1.31 8.74
CA ILE A 83 0.49 -0.66 7.47
C ILE A 83 1.12 -1.71 6.55
N GLU A 84 0.40 -2.14 5.53
CA GLU A 84 0.90 -3.05 4.49
C GLU A 84 1.22 -2.28 3.22
N THR A 85 2.27 -2.68 2.51
CA THR A 85 2.68 -2.04 1.26
C THR A 85 2.81 -3.06 0.14
N ILE A 86 2.13 -2.77 -0.96
CA ILE A 86 2.22 -3.51 -2.22
C ILE A 86 3.08 -2.66 -3.17
N TYR A 87 4.32 -3.07 -3.38
CA TYR A 87 5.24 -2.38 -4.30
C TYR A 87 4.98 -2.77 -5.76
N GLN A 88 5.32 -1.85 -6.67
CA GLN A 88 5.18 -1.98 -8.12
C GLN A 88 5.82 -3.27 -8.70
N TYR A 89 6.95 -3.68 -8.16
CA TYR A 89 7.64 -4.92 -8.55
C TYR A 89 7.43 -5.97 -7.47
N SER A 90 6.30 -6.68 -7.60
CA SER A 90 5.96 -7.94 -6.93
C SER A 90 6.49 -8.10 -5.48
N ALA A 91 5.63 -7.82 -4.52
CA ALA A 91 5.83 -8.24 -3.13
C ALA A 91 5.81 -9.78 -2.96
N LEU A 92 5.84 -10.53 -4.06
CA LEU A 92 5.78 -11.98 -4.10
C LEU A 92 7.10 -12.57 -4.62
N ILE A 93 7.53 -13.67 -4.02
CA ILE A 93 8.67 -14.45 -4.48
C ILE A 93 8.16 -15.47 -5.50
N PRO A 94 8.56 -15.37 -6.79
CA PRO A 94 7.95 -16.12 -7.89
C PRO A 94 8.01 -17.64 -7.71
N GLU A 95 9.11 -18.17 -7.16
CA GLU A 95 9.36 -19.60 -6.98
C GLU A 95 8.69 -20.17 -5.73
N MET A 96 8.22 -19.32 -4.82
CA MET A 96 7.52 -19.76 -3.63
C MET A 96 6.03 -20.00 -3.91
N SER A 97 5.46 -20.93 -3.14
CA SER A 97 4.02 -21.19 -3.18
C SER A 97 3.18 -20.00 -2.71
N ILE A 98 1.91 -19.99 -3.07
CA ILE A 98 0.93 -18.99 -2.64
C ILE A 98 0.90 -18.88 -1.12
N ALA A 99 0.75 -20.01 -0.41
CA ALA A 99 0.70 -20.03 1.05
C ALA A 99 1.97 -19.41 1.67
N ARG A 100 3.15 -19.76 1.16
CA ARG A 100 4.40 -19.18 1.67
C ARG A 100 4.53 -17.70 1.37
N ASN A 101 4.03 -17.23 0.23
CA ASN A 101 4.02 -15.80 -0.09
C ASN A 101 3.06 -15.01 0.81
N ILE A 102 1.91 -15.56 1.18
CA ILE A 102 0.98 -14.91 2.11
C ILE A 102 1.64 -14.73 3.48
N PHE A 103 2.33 -15.76 3.98
CA PHE A 103 2.87 -15.77 5.35
C PHE A 103 4.34 -15.35 5.46
N ILE A 104 5.00 -14.96 4.39
CA ILE A 104 6.43 -14.60 4.41
C ILE A 104 6.73 -13.50 5.45
N GLY A 105 7.69 -13.80 6.35
CA GLY A 105 8.06 -12.93 7.47
C GLY A 105 7.06 -12.91 8.64
N ARG A 106 5.98 -13.69 8.56
CA ARG A 106 4.95 -13.89 9.60
C ARG A 106 4.50 -15.34 9.66
N GLU A 107 5.44 -16.28 9.43
CA GLU A 107 5.16 -17.69 9.41
C GLU A 107 4.59 -18.15 10.76
N GLN A 108 3.53 -18.94 10.69
CA GLN A 108 2.97 -19.58 11.88
C GLN A 108 3.89 -20.74 12.31
N THR A 109 4.36 -20.71 13.55
CA THR A 109 5.30 -21.70 14.09
C THR A 109 4.74 -22.43 15.30
N GLN A 110 5.25 -23.62 15.56
CA GLN A 110 5.00 -24.40 16.76
C GLN A 110 6.33 -24.90 17.34
N TYR A 111 6.36 -25.24 18.63
CA TYR A 111 7.54 -25.74 19.31
C TYR A 111 8.76 -24.81 19.18
N ASN A 112 8.57 -23.52 19.50
CA ASN A 112 9.63 -22.53 19.41
C ASN A 112 10.70 -22.79 20.47
N VAL A 113 11.96 -22.95 20.03
CA VAL A 113 13.15 -23.03 20.89
C VAL A 113 14.05 -21.86 20.47
N GLY A 114 14.08 -20.81 21.26
CA GLY A 114 14.77 -19.56 20.89
C GLY A 114 14.19 -18.97 19.61
N ASN A 115 15.04 -18.77 18.61
CA ASN A 115 14.64 -18.23 17.29
C ASN A 115 14.23 -19.32 16.27
N PHE A 116 14.22 -20.59 16.67
CA PHE A 116 13.86 -21.70 15.78
C PHE A 116 12.48 -22.24 16.14
N GLY A 117 11.65 -22.46 15.12
CA GLY A 117 10.33 -23.04 15.27
C GLY A 117 9.97 -23.89 14.05
N LEU A 118 9.19 -24.95 14.27
CA LEU A 118 8.64 -25.73 13.16
C LEU A 118 7.42 -25.01 12.58
N MET A 119 7.42 -24.80 11.26
CA MET A 119 6.28 -24.15 10.59
C MET A 119 5.03 -25.00 10.61
N LYS A 120 3.89 -24.39 10.88
CA LYS A 120 2.56 -25.01 10.77
C LYS A 120 2.08 -25.00 9.32
N THR A 121 2.78 -25.72 8.44
CA THR A 121 2.56 -25.66 6.98
C THR A 121 1.10 -25.90 6.60
N LYS A 122 0.46 -26.93 7.17
CA LYS A 122 -0.94 -27.25 6.86
C LYS A 122 -1.90 -26.14 7.27
N THR A 123 -1.73 -25.57 8.47
CA THR A 123 -2.55 -24.45 8.94
C THR A 123 -2.39 -23.23 8.02
N MET A 124 -1.14 -22.91 7.65
CA MET A 124 -0.84 -21.82 6.71
C MET A 124 -1.48 -22.05 5.32
N GLN A 125 -1.50 -23.30 4.85
CA GLN A 125 -2.15 -23.65 3.58
C GLN A 125 -3.68 -23.46 3.66
N ASP A 126 -4.32 -23.96 4.71
CA ASP A 126 -5.77 -23.84 4.92
C ASP A 126 -6.18 -22.36 5.08
N ASP A 127 -5.43 -21.60 5.88
CA ASP A 127 -5.66 -20.16 6.07
C ASP A 127 -5.44 -19.36 4.78
N ALA A 128 -4.43 -19.73 3.98
CA ALA A 128 -4.18 -19.09 2.68
C ALA A 128 -5.36 -19.29 1.73
N MET A 129 -5.90 -20.52 1.63
CA MET A 129 -7.06 -20.80 0.78
C MET A 129 -8.29 -20.02 1.24
N LYS A 130 -8.50 -19.89 2.54
CA LYS A 130 -9.58 -19.06 3.10
C LYS A 130 -9.40 -17.59 2.72
N ALA A 131 -8.21 -17.04 2.95
CA ALA A 131 -7.90 -15.66 2.61
C ALA A 131 -8.10 -15.35 1.11
N LEU A 132 -7.76 -16.30 0.22
CA LEU A 132 -8.00 -16.17 -1.21
C LEU A 132 -9.51 -16.16 -1.53
N THR A 133 -10.28 -17.01 -0.88
CA THR A 133 -11.75 -17.06 -1.05
C THR A 133 -12.41 -15.76 -0.58
N ASP A 134 -11.93 -15.17 0.54
CA ASP A 134 -12.44 -13.92 1.11
C ASP A 134 -12.26 -12.72 0.14
N VAL A 135 -11.32 -12.82 -0.81
CA VAL A 135 -11.09 -11.84 -1.89
C VAL A 135 -11.60 -12.29 -3.26
N GLU A 136 -12.51 -13.27 -3.28
CA GLU A 136 -13.12 -13.84 -4.49
C GLU A 136 -12.11 -14.42 -5.50
N LEU A 137 -10.93 -14.84 -5.02
CA LEU A 137 -9.89 -15.44 -5.84
C LEU A 137 -9.87 -16.96 -5.64
N HIS A 138 -10.35 -17.69 -6.64
CA HIS A 138 -10.44 -19.15 -6.61
C HIS A 138 -9.24 -19.78 -7.30
N LEU A 139 -8.25 -20.21 -6.53
CA LEU A 139 -7.06 -20.91 -6.99
C LEU A 139 -7.13 -22.40 -6.60
N ARG A 140 -6.48 -23.25 -7.41
CA ARG A 140 -6.61 -24.71 -7.26
C ARG A 140 -5.87 -25.27 -6.04
N SER A 141 -4.74 -24.68 -5.68
CA SER A 141 -3.87 -25.19 -4.61
C SER A 141 -3.07 -24.08 -3.95
N PRO A 142 -2.92 -24.07 -2.62
CA PRO A 142 -2.05 -23.16 -1.90
C PRO A 142 -0.56 -23.39 -2.18
N ASP A 143 -0.21 -24.56 -2.74
CA ASP A 143 1.17 -24.93 -3.06
C ASP A 143 1.60 -24.50 -4.47
N THR A 144 0.69 -23.96 -5.27
CA THR A 144 1.02 -23.45 -6.60
C THR A 144 2.08 -22.34 -6.49
N PRO A 145 3.21 -22.46 -7.22
CA PRO A 145 4.19 -21.39 -7.30
C PRO A 145 3.60 -20.14 -7.95
N VAL A 146 3.93 -18.96 -7.42
CA VAL A 146 3.33 -17.70 -7.86
C VAL A 146 3.69 -17.34 -9.29
N ASN A 147 4.83 -17.81 -9.82
CA ASN A 147 5.21 -17.60 -11.22
C ASN A 147 4.25 -18.26 -12.24
N GLN A 148 3.44 -19.24 -11.80
CA GLN A 148 2.41 -19.88 -12.63
C GLN A 148 1.09 -19.10 -12.68
N LEU A 149 0.97 -18.03 -11.90
CA LEU A 149 -0.22 -17.20 -11.82
C LEU A 149 -0.19 -16.07 -12.86
N SER A 150 -1.37 -15.69 -13.35
CA SER A 150 -1.55 -14.46 -14.13
C SER A 150 -1.23 -13.21 -13.29
N GLY A 151 -1.06 -12.06 -13.95
CA GLY A 151 -0.83 -10.79 -13.26
C GLY A 151 -1.93 -10.46 -12.24
N GLY A 152 -3.19 -10.63 -12.65
CA GLY A 152 -4.34 -10.39 -11.77
C GLY A 152 -4.43 -11.37 -10.60
N GLU A 153 -4.09 -12.65 -10.81
CA GLU A 153 -4.04 -13.64 -9.71
C GLU A 153 -2.92 -13.32 -8.72
N ARG A 154 -1.74 -12.94 -9.20
CA ARG A 154 -0.64 -12.46 -8.31
C ARG A 154 -1.08 -11.28 -7.46
N GLN A 155 -1.73 -10.30 -8.07
CA GLN A 155 -2.27 -9.16 -7.34
C GLN A 155 -3.28 -9.61 -6.27
N GLY A 156 -4.19 -10.53 -6.61
CA GLY A 156 -5.15 -11.10 -5.65
C GLY A 156 -4.49 -11.80 -4.47
N VAL A 157 -3.37 -12.50 -4.67
CA VAL A 157 -2.60 -13.11 -3.56
C VAL A 157 -2.06 -12.05 -2.58
N VAL A 158 -1.53 -10.93 -3.11
CA VAL A 158 -1.03 -9.83 -2.25
C VAL A 158 -2.17 -9.20 -1.46
N ILE A 159 -3.32 -9.05 -2.09
CA ILE A 159 -4.53 -8.54 -1.48
C ILE A 159 -5.02 -9.46 -0.36
N ALA A 160 -5.12 -10.78 -0.63
CA ALA A 160 -5.49 -11.78 0.35
C ALA A 160 -4.57 -11.76 1.58
N ARG A 161 -3.26 -11.57 1.36
CA ARG A 161 -2.28 -11.35 2.43
C ARG A 161 -2.63 -10.14 3.30
N ALA A 162 -2.87 -8.98 2.69
CA ALA A 162 -3.20 -7.76 3.40
C ALA A 162 -4.49 -7.91 4.24
N MET A 163 -5.52 -8.54 3.67
CA MET A 163 -6.78 -8.81 4.35
C MET A 163 -6.64 -9.80 5.50
N TYR A 164 -5.90 -10.90 5.29
CA TYR A 164 -5.65 -11.89 6.33
C TYR A 164 -5.01 -11.28 7.59
N PHE A 165 -4.04 -10.37 7.40
CA PHE A 165 -3.37 -9.68 8.50
C PHE A 165 -4.12 -8.45 9.03
N LYS A 166 -5.37 -8.21 8.57
CA LYS A 166 -6.25 -7.11 9.03
C LYS A 166 -5.56 -5.75 8.95
N SER A 167 -4.99 -5.46 7.80
CA SER A 167 -4.32 -4.18 7.57
C SER A 167 -5.29 -3.02 7.76
N LYS A 168 -4.88 -2.00 8.51
CA LYS A 168 -5.62 -0.73 8.67
C LYS A 168 -5.39 0.20 7.49
N VAL A 169 -4.17 0.13 6.94
CA VAL A 169 -3.73 0.91 5.79
C VAL A 169 -3.08 -0.01 4.77
N LEU A 170 -3.55 0.07 3.53
CA LEU A 170 -2.97 -0.60 2.39
C LEU A 170 -2.37 0.42 1.44
N ILE A 171 -1.06 0.42 1.31
CA ILE A 171 -0.33 1.26 0.34
C ILE A 171 -0.15 0.46 -0.93
N LEU A 172 -0.58 1.01 -2.06
CA LEU A 172 -0.57 0.39 -3.37
C LEU A 172 0.29 1.24 -4.31
N ASP A 173 1.49 0.77 -4.62
CA ASP A 173 2.44 1.48 -5.49
C ASP A 173 2.29 1.02 -6.93
N GLU A 174 1.66 1.85 -7.78
CA GLU A 174 1.37 1.60 -9.19
C GLU A 174 0.66 0.25 -9.45
N PRO A 175 -0.43 -0.06 -8.73
CA PRO A 175 -1.00 -1.42 -8.72
C PRO A 175 -1.69 -1.81 -10.03
N THR A 176 -1.94 -0.85 -10.91
CA THR A 176 -2.60 -1.07 -12.22
C THR A 176 -1.62 -1.05 -13.40
N ASN A 177 -0.33 -0.86 -13.15
CA ASN A 177 0.67 -0.87 -14.22
C ASN A 177 0.80 -2.26 -14.85
N HIS A 178 0.91 -2.28 -16.17
CA HIS A 178 1.06 -3.50 -16.97
C HIS A 178 -0.10 -4.51 -16.86
N LEU A 179 -1.26 -4.08 -16.37
CA LEU A 179 -2.47 -4.88 -16.33
C LEU A 179 -3.36 -4.60 -17.55
N SER A 180 -4.09 -5.62 -18.01
CA SER A 180 -5.17 -5.44 -18.97
C SER A 180 -6.31 -4.61 -18.36
N VAL A 181 -7.16 -4.01 -19.19
CA VAL A 181 -8.35 -3.25 -18.73
C VAL A 181 -9.23 -4.07 -17.78
N LYS A 182 -9.40 -5.37 -18.05
CA LYS A 182 -10.19 -6.26 -17.21
C LYS A 182 -9.56 -6.47 -15.83
N GLU A 183 -8.24 -6.62 -15.77
CA GLU A 183 -7.49 -6.78 -14.51
C GLU A 183 -7.45 -5.48 -13.72
N THR A 184 -7.21 -4.34 -14.40
CA THR A 184 -7.31 -3.01 -13.81
C THR A 184 -8.65 -2.80 -13.11
N ASN A 185 -9.76 -3.08 -13.79
CA ASN A 185 -11.09 -2.94 -13.21
C ASN A 185 -11.34 -3.86 -12.01
N LYS A 186 -10.69 -5.04 -11.95
CA LYS A 186 -10.75 -5.90 -10.77
C LYS A 186 -10.01 -5.27 -9.57
N VAL A 187 -8.81 -4.74 -9.81
CA VAL A 187 -8.03 -4.06 -8.76
C VAL A 187 -8.79 -2.84 -8.23
N LEU A 188 -9.36 -2.02 -9.11
CA LEU A 188 -10.11 -0.82 -8.70
C LEU A 188 -11.34 -1.19 -7.85
N ARG A 189 -12.15 -2.15 -8.30
CA ARG A 189 -13.31 -2.64 -7.53
C ARG A 189 -12.91 -3.22 -6.18
N PHE A 190 -11.76 -3.88 -6.13
CA PHE A 190 -11.24 -4.41 -4.87
C PHE A 190 -10.87 -3.26 -3.91
N VAL A 191 -10.12 -2.25 -4.38
CA VAL A 191 -9.74 -1.09 -3.56
C VAL A 191 -10.98 -0.35 -3.05
N GLU A 192 -12.00 -0.21 -3.90
CA GLU A 192 -13.29 0.36 -3.52
C GLU A 192 -14.02 -0.50 -2.46
N GLY A 193 -13.95 -1.84 -2.60
CA GLY A 193 -14.48 -2.78 -1.60
C GLY A 193 -13.78 -2.71 -0.24
N LEU A 194 -12.48 -2.40 -0.19
CA LEU A 194 -11.73 -2.21 1.05
C LEU A 194 -12.32 -1.09 1.92
N LYS A 195 -12.76 -0.01 1.29
CA LYS A 195 -13.41 1.12 1.96
C LYS A 195 -14.64 0.68 2.75
N SER A 196 -15.48 -0.22 2.19
CA SER A 196 -16.66 -0.75 2.88
C SER A 196 -16.30 -1.60 4.10
N GLN A 197 -15.08 -2.10 4.18
CA GLN A 197 -14.53 -2.89 5.28
C GLN A 197 -13.73 -2.03 6.28
N GLY A 198 -13.71 -0.70 6.09
CA GLY A 198 -12.99 0.24 6.96
C GLY A 198 -11.48 0.27 6.76
N VAL A 199 -10.95 -0.36 5.70
CA VAL A 199 -9.53 -0.31 5.36
C VAL A 199 -9.24 0.96 4.57
N THR A 200 -8.22 1.70 4.99
CA THR A 200 -7.73 2.89 4.30
C THR A 200 -6.77 2.50 3.19
N SER A 201 -6.88 3.12 2.03
CA SER A 201 -5.97 2.86 0.92
C SER A 201 -5.19 4.12 0.52
N ILE A 202 -3.87 3.98 0.34
CA ILE A 202 -3.03 4.99 -0.32
C ILE A 202 -2.68 4.43 -1.69
N PHE A 203 -3.29 4.99 -2.73
CA PHE A 203 -3.15 4.53 -4.11
C PHE A 203 -2.21 5.47 -4.87
N ILE A 204 -1.04 4.97 -5.20
CA ILE A 204 -0.05 5.74 -5.95
C ILE A 204 -0.17 5.40 -7.42
N THR A 205 -0.29 6.42 -8.24
CA THR A 205 -0.28 6.27 -9.70
C THR A 205 0.02 7.59 -10.40
N HIS A 206 0.48 7.51 -11.62
CA HIS A 206 0.51 8.62 -12.57
C HIS A 206 -0.72 8.61 -13.52
N ASN A 207 -1.57 7.57 -13.44
CA ASN A 207 -2.76 7.43 -14.29
C ASN A 207 -4.01 7.92 -13.54
N LEU A 208 -4.40 9.17 -13.81
CA LEU A 208 -5.57 9.81 -13.23
C LEU A 208 -6.87 9.07 -13.54
N SER A 209 -7.03 8.54 -14.75
CA SER A 209 -8.27 7.91 -15.19
C SER A 209 -8.58 6.62 -14.39
N HIS A 210 -7.56 5.96 -13.86
CA HIS A 210 -7.74 4.78 -13.01
C HIS A 210 -8.17 5.15 -11.59
N VAL A 211 -7.49 6.11 -10.96
CA VAL A 211 -7.70 6.37 -9.53
C VAL A 211 -8.81 7.36 -9.25
N TYR A 212 -9.03 8.34 -10.12
CA TYR A 212 -10.04 9.37 -9.91
C TYR A 212 -11.46 8.84 -9.63
N PRO A 213 -11.97 7.80 -10.31
CA PRO A 213 -13.29 7.25 -10.00
C PRO A 213 -13.45 6.79 -8.56
N ILE A 214 -12.41 6.18 -7.97
CA ILE A 214 -12.45 5.52 -6.66
C ILE A 214 -11.88 6.35 -5.52
N ALA A 215 -11.09 7.41 -5.80
CA ALA A 215 -10.45 8.25 -4.79
C ALA A 215 -11.47 9.11 -4.03
N ASP A 216 -11.18 9.36 -2.75
CA ASP A 216 -11.85 10.35 -1.91
C ASP A 216 -11.02 11.64 -1.80
N HIS A 217 -9.71 11.49 -1.63
CA HIS A 217 -8.71 12.55 -1.59
C HIS A 217 -7.66 12.38 -2.68
N LEU A 218 -7.15 13.48 -3.20
CA LEU A 218 -6.14 13.52 -4.25
C LEU A 218 -5.01 14.47 -3.84
N CYS A 219 -3.88 13.89 -3.48
CA CYS A 219 -2.66 14.61 -3.15
C CYS A 219 -1.73 14.60 -4.37
N VAL A 220 -1.31 15.78 -4.81
CA VAL A 220 -0.39 15.96 -5.93
C VAL A 220 0.98 16.35 -5.40
N MET A 221 2.01 15.59 -5.80
CA MET A 221 3.40 15.85 -5.45
C MET A 221 4.21 16.23 -6.68
N ALA A 222 5.10 17.20 -6.52
CA ALA A 222 6.11 17.55 -7.51
C ALA A 222 7.42 17.92 -6.79
N ARG A 223 8.55 17.50 -7.34
CA ARG A 223 9.92 17.88 -6.89
C ARG A 223 10.18 17.71 -5.38
N GLY A 224 9.55 16.69 -4.77
CA GLY A 224 9.69 16.39 -3.33
C GLY A 224 8.77 17.22 -2.43
N GLU A 225 7.82 17.98 -2.97
CA GLU A 225 6.86 18.79 -2.23
C GLU A 225 5.42 18.37 -2.53
N LYS A 226 4.50 18.63 -1.61
CA LYS A 226 3.07 18.53 -1.83
C LYS A 226 2.58 19.85 -2.43
N ILE A 227 2.10 19.83 -3.68
CA ILE A 227 1.61 21.04 -4.36
C ILE A 227 0.10 21.19 -4.25
N ALA A 228 -0.64 20.11 -4.06
CA ALA A 228 -2.08 20.15 -3.81
C ALA A 228 -2.53 18.97 -2.94
N ASP A 229 -3.63 19.19 -2.21
CA ASP A 229 -4.30 18.18 -1.39
C ASP A 229 -5.80 18.51 -1.40
N LEU A 230 -6.57 17.73 -2.15
CA LEU A 230 -7.91 18.10 -2.57
C LEU A 230 -8.91 16.98 -2.30
N ASP A 231 -10.08 17.32 -1.78
CA ASP A 231 -11.23 16.43 -1.82
C ASP A 231 -11.65 16.20 -3.28
N LYS A 232 -12.04 14.99 -3.64
CA LYS A 232 -12.54 14.66 -4.98
C LYS A 232 -13.68 15.58 -5.43
N LYS A 233 -14.58 15.95 -4.51
CA LYS A 233 -15.73 16.82 -4.80
C LYS A 233 -15.33 18.24 -5.22
N ASP A 234 -14.13 18.68 -4.85
CA ASP A 234 -13.63 20.04 -5.05
C ASP A 234 -12.67 20.16 -6.25
N THR A 235 -12.49 19.06 -7.01
CA THR A 235 -11.57 19.02 -8.16
C THR A 235 -12.11 18.21 -9.35
N THR A 236 -11.46 18.38 -10.50
CA THR A 236 -11.75 17.65 -11.74
C THR A 236 -10.49 17.01 -12.29
N ILE A 237 -10.65 16.07 -13.23
CA ILE A 237 -9.49 15.44 -13.91
C ILE A 237 -8.66 16.49 -14.64
N ASP A 238 -9.31 17.47 -15.30
CA ASP A 238 -8.62 18.53 -16.03
C ASP A 238 -7.78 19.40 -15.10
N HIS A 239 -8.35 19.81 -13.94
CA HIS A 239 -7.61 20.58 -12.93
C HIS A 239 -6.41 19.80 -12.38
N LEU A 240 -6.57 18.52 -12.10
CA LEU A 240 -5.46 17.65 -11.63
C LEU A 240 -4.39 17.46 -12.72
N THR A 241 -4.80 17.37 -13.98
CA THR A 241 -3.88 17.30 -15.12
C THR A 241 -3.05 18.56 -15.24
N ASP A 242 -3.69 19.73 -15.10
CA ASP A 242 -3.00 21.03 -15.11
C ASP A 242 -1.99 21.13 -13.96
N LEU A 243 -2.33 20.66 -12.75
CA LEU A 243 -1.42 20.63 -11.62
C LEU A 243 -0.22 19.68 -11.84
N LEU A 244 -0.43 18.56 -12.53
CA LEU A 244 0.65 17.62 -12.85
C LEU A 244 1.60 18.13 -13.93
N VAL A 245 1.07 18.91 -14.90
CA VAL A 245 1.87 19.45 -16.01
C VAL A 245 2.64 20.71 -15.60
N ASN A 246 2.06 21.56 -14.76
CA ASN A 246 2.61 22.90 -14.43
C ASN A 246 3.29 22.97 -13.04
N GLY A 247 3.20 21.93 -12.20
CA GLY A 247 3.86 21.81 -10.89
C GLY A 247 5.22 21.19 -11.01
#